data_0eb2860b76db06f197cf5dff1d167c04
#
_entry.id   0eb2860b76db06f197cf5dff1d167c04
#
_cell.length_a   1.000
_cell.length_b   1.000
_cell.length_c   1.000
_cell.angle_alpha   90.00
_cell.angle_beta   90.00
_cell.angle_gamma   90.00
#
_symmetry.space_group_name_H-M   'P 1'
#
loop_
_entity.id
_entity.type
_entity.pdbx_description
1 polymer ?
#
loop_
_entity_poly.entity_id
_entity_poly.type
_entity_poly.pdbx_seq_one_letter_code
_entity_poly.pdbx_strand_id
1 'polypeptide(L)'
;MPVPALPRLGLGCAPLANLYRAITEEEAEATVAAAFDAGRPVTYLDTAPHYGLGRSEERLGRALAGRDRASYVLSTKVGRRLRDLEPGETPDGQGFTDVPDRARVWDFTADGIRATLEGSLTRLGVDAVDIVYLHDVEDHLPEVYATGFPALAELRDQGMVKAIGFGMNHSDVLARLVADLDVDVVLCAGRWTLLERTAYDDLLPVCERRGTKVVVGGVYNSGLLADPRPGAHYDYAAAPQELLDRALDMAAVCGEFGVPLRAAALRYPFAHPSVVSALVGAASAAEVRDNTAMFDHDIPDAMWHALVERGLLDPDVPLPLAASLAAGE
;
A
#
# COMPACT_ATOMS: atom_id res chain seq x y z
N MET A 1 -20.51 -7.77 -1.82
CA MET A 1 -20.45 -7.64 -0.34
C MET A 1 -19.79 -6.30 -0.02
N PRO A 2 -20.03 -5.65 1.13
CA PRO A 2 -19.33 -4.41 1.43
C PRO A 2 -17.82 -4.68 1.62
N VAL A 3 -16.99 -3.70 1.27
CA VAL A 3 -15.54 -3.70 1.59
C VAL A 3 -15.40 -3.96 3.10
N PRO A 4 -14.52 -4.89 3.53
CA PRO A 4 -14.30 -5.11 4.95
C PRO A 4 -13.87 -3.81 5.64
N ALA A 5 -14.26 -3.63 6.91
CA ALA A 5 -13.78 -2.51 7.69
C ALA A 5 -12.25 -2.59 7.81
N LEU A 6 -11.55 -1.60 7.26
CA LEU A 6 -10.10 -1.54 7.26
C LEU A 6 -9.61 -0.71 8.45
N PRO A 7 -8.64 -1.20 9.24
CA PRO A 7 -7.87 -0.35 10.13
C PRO A 7 -7.27 0.83 9.36
N ARG A 8 -7.27 2.03 9.95
CA ARG A 8 -6.71 3.23 9.31
C ARG A 8 -5.20 3.09 9.02
N LEU A 9 -4.47 2.34 9.85
CA LEU A 9 -3.07 2.00 9.63
C LEU A 9 -2.95 0.52 9.28
N GLY A 10 -2.30 0.20 8.16
CA GLY A 10 -2.01 -1.15 7.72
C GLY A 10 -0.51 -1.37 7.48
N LEU A 11 -0.08 -2.63 7.48
CA LEU A 11 1.29 -3.05 7.20
C LEU A 11 1.43 -3.45 5.73
N GLY A 12 2.25 -2.71 4.97
CA GLY A 12 2.71 -3.11 3.64
C GLY A 12 3.87 -4.10 3.76
N CYS A 13 3.69 -5.31 3.26
CA CYS A 13 4.62 -6.41 3.47
C CYS A 13 5.72 -6.53 2.38
N ALA A 14 5.87 -5.58 1.47
CA ALA A 14 6.97 -5.58 0.51
C ALA A 14 8.36 -5.63 1.18
N PRO A 15 8.64 -4.90 2.28
CA PRO A 15 9.91 -4.99 2.97
C PRO A 15 10.21 -6.38 3.58
N LEU A 16 9.19 -7.18 3.88
CA LEU A 16 9.39 -8.56 4.35
C LEU A 16 10.06 -9.45 3.29
N ALA A 17 10.08 -9.01 2.03
CA ALA A 17 10.70 -9.73 0.92
C ALA A 17 12.09 -9.21 0.55
N ASN A 18 12.80 -8.58 1.45
CA ASN A 18 14.13 -8.01 1.21
C ASN A 18 14.14 -6.83 0.22
N LEU A 19 13.11 -5.99 0.23
CA LEU A 19 13.11 -4.74 -0.50
C LEU A 19 14.13 -3.77 0.13
N TYR A 20 15.08 -3.27 -0.64
CA TYR A 20 16.20 -2.41 -0.27
C TYR A 20 17.27 -3.04 0.63
N ARG A 21 16.94 -3.97 1.54
CA ARG A 21 17.88 -4.69 2.38
C ARG A 21 17.39 -6.10 2.69
N ALA A 22 18.32 -7.02 2.85
CA ALA A 22 17.99 -8.35 3.33
C ALA A 22 17.61 -8.31 4.83
N ILE A 23 16.61 -9.09 5.20
CA ILE A 23 16.21 -9.36 6.60
C ILE A 23 16.18 -10.87 6.83
N THR A 24 16.34 -11.28 8.07
CA THR A 24 16.25 -12.70 8.44
C THR A 24 14.78 -13.16 8.57
N GLU A 25 14.57 -14.47 8.71
CA GLU A 25 13.24 -15.02 8.95
C GLU A 25 12.69 -14.56 10.31
N GLU A 26 13.56 -14.54 11.33
CA GLU A 26 13.23 -14.08 12.68
C GLU A 26 12.86 -12.60 12.71
N GLU A 27 13.56 -11.76 11.94
CA GLU A 27 13.22 -10.34 11.78
C GLU A 27 11.85 -10.17 11.12
N ALA A 28 11.54 -10.96 10.09
CA ALA A 28 10.24 -10.92 9.42
C ALA A 28 9.10 -11.34 10.36
N GLU A 29 9.27 -12.45 11.11
CA GLU A 29 8.30 -12.91 12.11
C GLU A 29 8.10 -11.87 13.22
N ALA A 30 9.18 -11.31 13.75
CA ALA A 30 9.11 -10.28 14.78
C ALA A 30 8.42 -9.00 14.29
N THR A 31 8.60 -8.66 13.01
CA THR A 31 7.93 -7.50 12.37
C THR A 31 6.42 -7.70 12.34
N VAL A 32 5.96 -8.87 11.87
CA VAL A 32 4.53 -9.19 11.84
C VAL A 32 3.96 -9.32 13.25
N ALA A 33 4.67 -9.96 14.19
CA ALA A 33 4.22 -10.05 15.58
C ALA A 33 4.02 -8.67 16.20
N ALA A 34 4.96 -7.73 15.97
CA ALA A 34 4.86 -6.37 16.47
C ALA A 34 3.63 -5.61 15.95
N ALA A 35 3.11 -5.96 14.76
CA ALA A 35 1.90 -5.35 14.22
C ALA A 35 0.65 -5.70 15.05
N PHE A 36 0.60 -6.90 15.63
CA PHE A 36 -0.50 -7.32 16.49
C PHE A 36 -0.34 -6.87 17.94
N ASP A 37 0.91 -6.69 18.41
CA ASP A 37 1.25 -6.37 19.79
C ASP A 37 1.41 -4.86 20.04
N ALA A 38 1.32 -4.03 19.01
CA ALA A 38 1.36 -2.58 19.13
C ALA A 38 0.17 -2.06 19.97
N GLY A 39 0.35 -0.93 20.64
CA GLY A 39 -0.72 -0.31 21.44
C GLY A 39 -2.01 -0.03 20.61
N ARG A 40 -1.84 0.22 19.30
CA ARG A 40 -2.88 0.15 18.26
C ARG A 40 -2.54 -1.03 17.36
N PRO A 41 -3.30 -2.12 17.38
CA PRO A 41 -3.03 -3.25 16.50
C PRO A 41 -3.16 -2.87 15.03
N VAL A 42 -2.14 -3.22 14.24
CA VAL A 42 -2.08 -3.02 12.79
C VAL A 42 -2.52 -4.33 12.12
N THR A 43 -3.82 -4.51 12.01
CA THR A 43 -4.41 -5.79 11.59
C THR A 43 -4.85 -5.82 10.12
N TYR A 44 -4.51 -4.82 9.33
CA TYR A 44 -4.60 -4.88 7.87
C TYR A 44 -3.19 -5.15 7.29
N LEU A 45 -3.05 -6.24 6.55
CA LEU A 45 -1.79 -6.72 6.00
C LEU A 45 -1.94 -6.82 4.47
N ASP A 46 -1.05 -6.16 3.72
CA ASP A 46 -1.03 -6.18 2.26
C ASP A 46 0.24 -6.81 1.73
N THR A 47 0.11 -7.77 0.83
CA THR A 47 1.22 -8.45 0.17
C THR A 47 0.99 -8.63 -1.33
N ALA A 48 1.88 -9.32 -2.04
CA ALA A 48 1.74 -9.68 -3.46
C ALA A 48 2.69 -10.82 -3.84
N PRO A 49 2.34 -11.65 -4.85
CA PRO A 49 3.28 -12.59 -5.46
C PRO A 49 4.54 -11.91 -6.00
N HIS A 50 4.38 -10.69 -6.54
CA HIS A 50 5.49 -9.88 -7.02
C HIS A 50 6.56 -9.63 -5.96
N TYR A 51 6.19 -9.46 -4.70
CA TYR A 51 7.12 -9.07 -3.64
C TYR A 51 8.11 -10.18 -3.32
N GLY A 52 9.32 -10.02 -3.86
CA GLY A 52 10.40 -10.99 -3.74
C GLY A 52 10.05 -12.37 -4.29
N LEU A 53 9.31 -12.45 -5.41
CA LEU A 53 8.91 -13.70 -6.07
C LEU A 53 8.19 -14.67 -5.11
N GLY A 54 7.25 -14.13 -4.30
CA GLY A 54 6.47 -14.88 -3.33
C GLY A 54 7.06 -14.95 -1.92
N ARG A 55 8.29 -14.47 -1.69
CA ARG A 55 8.93 -14.49 -0.36
C ARG A 55 8.12 -13.73 0.69
N SER A 56 7.52 -12.58 0.31
CA SER A 56 6.66 -11.83 1.23
C SER A 56 5.48 -12.67 1.72
N GLU A 57 4.78 -13.36 0.80
CA GLU A 57 3.64 -14.22 1.14
C GLU A 57 4.06 -15.41 2.00
N GLU A 58 5.19 -16.05 1.71
CA GLU A 58 5.72 -17.17 2.48
C GLU A 58 6.09 -16.75 3.92
N ARG A 59 6.76 -15.60 4.09
CA ARG A 59 7.13 -15.06 5.41
C ARG A 59 5.90 -14.63 6.20
N LEU A 60 4.98 -13.94 5.54
CA LEU A 60 3.73 -13.53 6.15
C LEU A 60 2.89 -14.74 6.57
N GLY A 61 2.78 -15.76 5.72
CA GLY A 61 2.06 -17.00 6.03
C GLY A 61 2.61 -17.71 7.27
N ARG A 62 3.94 -17.84 7.38
CA ARG A 62 4.58 -18.40 8.59
C ARG A 62 4.27 -17.58 9.84
N ALA A 63 4.37 -16.27 9.76
CA ALA A 63 4.12 -15.37 10.89
C ALA A 63 2.64 -15.33 11.31
N LEU A 64 1.72 -15.65 10.41
CA LEU A 64 0.29 -15.73 10.67
C LEU A 64 -0.16 -17.13 11.14
N ALA A 65 0.69 -18.13 11.06
CA ALA A 65 0.35 -19.50 11.44
C ALA A 65 -0.18 -19.57 12.87
N GLY A 66 -1.33 -20.19 13.05
CA GLY A 66 -1.99 -20.34 14.36
C GLY A 66 -2.75 -19.09 14.85
N ARG A 67 -2.75 -17.97 14.13
CA ARG A 67 -3.59 -16.83 14.44
C ARG A 67 -5.02 -17.04 13.93
N ASP A 68 -5.98 -16.55 14.68
CA ASP A 68 -7.37 -16.55 14.22
C ASP A 68 -7.50 -15.71 12.93
N ARG A 69 -7.97 -16.35 11.83
CA ARG A 69 -8.13 -15.70 10.52
C ARG A 69 -9.09 -14.50 10.58
N ALA A 70 -10.04 -14.50 11.48
CA ALA A 70 -10.98 -13.41 11.67
C ALA A 70 -10.36 -12.18 12.38
N SER A 71 -9.17 -12.32 12.97
CA SER A 71 -8.51 -11.24 13.71
C SER A 71 -7.77 -10.23 12.83
N TYR A 72 -7.67 -10.45 11.51
CA TYR A 72 -6.98 -9.55 10.60
C TYR A 72 -7.63 -9.51 9.22
N VAL A 73 -7.41 -8.41 8.51
CA VAL A 73 -7.73 -8.25 7.08
C VAL A 73 -6.47 -8.52 6.26
N LEU A 74 -6.61 -9.31 5.20
CA LEU A 74 -5.49 -9.71 4.34
C LEU A 74 -5.81 -9.38 2.89
N SER A 75 -4.91 -8.66 2.23
CA SER A 75 -4.95 -8.45 0.79
C SER A 75 -3.74 -9.04 0.10
N THR A 76 -3.96 -9.52 -1.11
CA THR A 76 -2.89 -9.87 -2.06
C THR A 76 -3.24 -9.39 -3.47
N LYS A 77 -2.40 -9.69 -4.44
CA LYS A 77 -2.54 -9.17 -5.80
C LYS A 77 -2.45 -10.31 -6.83
N VAL A 78 -3.06 -10.09 -7.99
CA VAL A 78 -3.07 -11.04 -9.12
C VAL A 78 -2.69 -10.36 -10.42
N GLY A 79 -2.52 -11.14 -11.50
CA GLY A 79 -2.09 -10.65 -12.82
C GLY A 79 -0.60 -10.87 -13.08
N ARG A 80 0.22 -10.95 -12.03
CA ARG A 80 1.65 -11.33 -12.11
C ARG A 80 1.83 -12.72 -11.50
N ARG A 81 1.57 -13.76 -12.30
CA ARG A 81 1.67 -15.15 -11.87
C ARG A 81 3.14 -15.57 -11.70
N LEU A 82 3.43 -16.36 -10.69
CA LEU A 82 4.74 -16.99 -10.51
C LEU A 82 4.79 -18.36 -11.18
N ARG A 83 5.93 -18.67 -11.78
CA ARG A 83 6.28 -20.01 -12.29
C ARG A 83 7.72 -20.37 -11.89
N ASP A 84 8.04 -21.64 -11.96
CA ASP A 84 9.42 -22.09 -11.83
C ASP A 84 10.27 -21.54 -12.99
N LEU A 85 11.57 -21.41 -12.76
CA LEU A 85 12.52 -21.01 -13.80
C LEU A 85 12.65 -22.11 -14.86
N GLU A 86 12.80 -21.70 -16.11
CA GLU A 86 13.22 -22.60 -17.17
C GLU A 86 14.74 -22.86 -17.11
N PRO A 87 15.22 -23.95 -17.69
CA PRO A 87 16.66 -24.22 -17.71
C PRO A 87 17.47 -23.06 -18.30
N GLY A 88 18.37 -22.50 -17.49
CA GLY A 88 19.22 -21.37 -17.89
C GLY A 88 18.66 -19.97 -17.58
N GLU A 89 17.44 -19.87 -17.08
CA GLU A 89 16.92 -18.61 -16.53
C GLU A 89 17.54 -18.31 -15.16
N THR A 90 17.59 -17.01 -14.84
CA THR A 90 17.95 -16.49 -13.52
C THR A 90 16.79 -15.66 -12.98
N PRO A 91 16.53 -15.65 -11.66
CA PRO A 91 15.45 -14.87 -11.10
C PRO A 91 15.73 -13.37 -11.25
N ASP A 92 14.73 -12.60 -11.72
CA ASP A 92 14.77 -11.14 -11.75
C ASP A 92 14.10 -10.60 -10.48
N GLY A 93 14.90 -10.10 -9.54
CA GLY A 93 14.42 -9.58 -8.26
C GLY A 93 13.66 -8.27 -8.36
N GLN A 94 13.86 -7.45 -9.38
CA GLN A 94 13.25 -6.12 -9.53
C GLN A 94 13.30 -5.29 -8.24
N GLY A 95 14.50 -5.12 -7.68
CA GLY A 95 14.73 -4.37 -6.44
C GLY A 95 14.63 -5.20 -5.14
N PHE A 96 14.16 -6.45 -5.22
CA PHE A 96 14.23 -7.40 -4.12
C PHE A 96 15.49 -8.25 -4.20
N THR A 97 16.13 -8.49 -3.07
CA THR A 97 17.35 -9.31 -2.99
C THR A 97 17.04 -10.70 -2.44
N ASP A 98 17.94 -11.66 -2.70
CA ASP A 98 17.80 -13.02 -2.17
C ASP A 98 16.44 -13.68 -2.53
N VAL A 99 15.99 -13.51 -3.75
CA VAL A 99 14.69 -14.03 -4.19
C VAL A 99 14.73 -15.52 -4.51
N PRO A 100 13.59 -16.25 -4.37
CA PRO A 100 13.48 -17.64 -4.81
C PRO A 100 13.70 -17.82 -6.32
N ASP A 101 14.03 -19.06 -6.74
CA ASP A 101 14.20 -19.46 -8.13
C ASP A 101 12.85 -19.55 -8.86
N ARG A 102 12.25 -18.38 -9.11
CA ARG A 102 10.96 -18.21 -9.79
C ARG A 102 11.02 -17.06 -10.77
N ALA A 103 10.12 -17.09 -11.75
CA ALA A 103 9.88 -15.99 -12.69
C ALA A 103 8.45 -15.46 -12.57
N ARG A 104 8.26 -14.17 -12.92
CA ARG A 104 6.94 -13.57 -13.09
C ARG A 104 6.48 -13.71 -14.53
N VAL A 105 5.20 -13.98 -14.72
CA VAL A 105 4.53 -13.89 -16.02
C VAL A 105 3.25 -13.09 -15.86
N TRP A 106 3.01 -12.17 -16.80
CA TRP A 106 1.73 -11.50 -16.92
C TRP A 106 0.68 -12.49 -17.41
N ASP A 107 -0.40 -12.65 -16.67
CA ASP A 107 -1.47 -13.57 -17.03
C ASP A 107 -2.81 -13.04 -16.52
N PHE A 108 -3.54 -12.36 -17.38
CA PHE A 108 -4.86 -11.79 -17.11
C PHE A 108 -6.01 -12.64 -17.64
N THR A 109 -5.74 -13.88 -18.06
CA THR A 109 -6.79 -14.85 -18.36
C THR A 109 -7.53 -15.27 -17.08
N ALA A 110 -8.75 -15.79 -17.22
CA ALA A 110 -9.51 -16.27 -16.07
C ALA A 110 -8.76 -17.37 -15.29
N ASP A 111 -8.12 -18.29 -16.01
CA ASP A 111 -7.29 -19.34 -15.41
C ASP A 111 -6.04 -18.76 -14.74
N GLY A 112 -5.40 -17.76 -15.35
CA GLY A 112 -4.23 -17.06 -14.81
C GLY A 112 -4.54 -16.31 -13.51
N ILE A 113 -5.65 -15.59 -13.46
CA ILE A 113 -6.13 -14.89 -12.25
C ILE A 113 -6.40 -15.90 -11.13
N ARG A 114 -7.13 -16.98 -11.42
CA ARG A 114 -7.43 -18.05 -10.44
C ARG A 114 -6.15 -18.73 -9.96
N ALA A 115 -5.29 -19.17 -10.86
CA ALA A 115 -4.03 -19.82 -10.52
C ALA A 115 -3.09 -18.92 -9.70
N THR A 116 -3.09 -17.62 -9.99
CA THR A 116 -2.31 -16.64 -9.19
C THR A 116 -2.83 -16.58 -7.76
N LEU A 117 -4.15 -16.48 -7.57
CA LEU A 117 -4.77 -16.44 -6.24
C LEU A 117 -4.52 -17.75 -5.47
N GLU A 118 -4.74 -18.92 -6.10
CA GLU A 118 -4.50 -20.23 -5.48
C GLU A 118 -3.04 -20.39 -5.04
N GLY A 119 -2.10 -19.95 -5.87
CA GLY A 119 -0.68 -19.91 -5.51
C GLY A 119 -0.39 -19.00 -4.32
N SER A 120 -1.06 -17.84 -4.23
CA SER A 120 -0.95 -16.92 -3.09
C SER A 120 -1.52 -17.56 -1.81
N LEU A 121 -2.70 -18.18 -1.87
CA LEU A 121 -3.30 -18.88 -0.74
C LEU A 121 -2.39 -19.98 -0.21
N THR A 122 -1.77 -20.74 -1.11
CA THR A 122 -0.80 -21.79 -0.77
C THR A 122 0.41 -21.22 -0.03
N ARG A 123 1.03 -20.14 -0.53
CA ARG A 123 2.20 -19.49 0.12
C ARG A 123 1.85 -18.85 1.45
N LEU A 124 0.67 -18.25 1.55
CA LEU A 124 0.15 -17.65 2.77
C LEU A 124 -0.33 -18.68 3.80
N GLY A 125 -0.61 -19.93 3.38
CA GLY A 125 -1.14 -20.96 4.27
C GLY A 125 -2.54 -20.65 4.80
N VAL A 126 -3.38 -19.97 4.00
CA VAL A 126 -4.76 -19.62 4.35
C VAL A 126 -5.74 -20.09 3.29
N ASP A 127 -7.00 -20.29 3.68
CA ASP A 127 -8.06 -20.72 2.75
C ASP A 127 -8.69 -19.55 1.97
N ALA A 128 -8.54 -18.31 2.46
CA ALA A 128 -9.11 -17.13 1.84
C ALA A 128 -8.34 -15.85 2.19
N VAL A 129 -8.36 -14.88 1.28
CA VAL A 129 -7.99 -13.46 1.51
C VAL A 129 -9.24 -12.58 1.45
N ASP A 130 -9.16 -11.38 2.03
CA ASP A 130 -10.31 -10.49 2.08
C ASP A 130 -10.40 -9.62 0.82
N ILE A 131 -9.26 -9.13 0.32
CA ILE A 131 -9.20 -8.22 -0.81
C ILE A 131 -8.19 -8.75 -1.84
N VAL A 132 -8.55 -8.67 -3.12
CA VAL A 132 -7.64 -8.98 -4.22
C VAL A 132 -7.56 -7.80 -5.19
N TYR A 133 -6.34 -7.38 -5.50
CA TYR A 133 -6.06 -6.33 -6.48
C TYR A 133 -5.47 -6.90 -7.76
N LEU A 134 -5.87 -6.39 -8.93
CA LEU A 134 -5.07 -6.49 -10.15
C LEU A 134 -3.86 -5.55 -10.00
N HIS A 135 -2.65 -6.08 -10.26
CA HIS A 135 -1.38 -5.43 -9.91
C HIS A 135 -0.70 -4.79 -11.11
N ASP A 136 -0.45 -3.46 -11.05
CA ASP A 136 0.29 -2.65 -12.05
C ASP A 136 -0.12 -2.98 -13.50
N VAL A 137 -1.36 -2.67 -13.84
CA VAL A 137 -2.00 -3.10 -15.10
C VAL A 137 -1.94 -2.06 -16.21
N GLU A 138 -1.23 -0.97 -16.02
CA GLU A 138 -1.18 0.20 -16.91
C GLU A 138 -0.86 -0.15 -18.37
N ASP A 139 0.02 -1.12 -18.59
CA ASP A 139 0.44 -1.56 -19.92
C ASP A 139 -0.43 -2.71 -20.49
N HIS A 140 -1.45 -3.19 -19.74
CA HIS A 140 -2.23 -4.39 -20.03
C HIS A 140 -3.76 -4.13 -20.04
N LEU A 141 -4.16 -2.87 -20.22
CA LEU A 141 -5.58 -2.50 -20.14
C LEU A 141 -6.51 -3.30 -21.06
N PRO A 142 -6.14 -3.61 -22.33
CA PRO A 142 -7.01 -4.43 -23.19
C PRO A 142 -7.35 -5.79 -22.59
N GLU A 143 -6.37 -6.51 -22.06
CA GLU A 143 -6.53 -7.84 -21.43
C GLU A 143 -7.29 -7.71 -20.09
N VAL A 144 -7.03 -6.65 -19.33
CA VAL A 144 -7.71 -6.36 -18.07
C VAL A 144 -9.20 -6.15 -18.30
N TYR A 145 -9.59 -5.33 -19.28
CA TYR A 145 -11.00 -5.13 -19.60
C TYR A 145 -11.67 -6.38 -20.20
N ALA A 146 -10.96 -7.11 -21.05
CA ALA A 146 -11.53 -8.26 -21.75
C ALA A 146 -11.72 -9.48 -20.85
N THR A 147 -10.77 -9.77 -19.96
CA THR A 147 -10.73 -11.02 -19.19
C THR A 147 -10.34 -10.83 -17.72
N GLY A 148 -9.34 -9.99 -17.40
CA GLY A 148 -8.77 -9.92 -16.06
C GLY A 148 -9.75 -9.42 -15.01
N PHE A 149 -10.41 -8.28 -15.24
CA PHE A 149 -11.40 -7.76 -14.30
C PHE A 149 -12.68 -8.59 -14.25
N PRO A 150 -13.27 -9.05 -15.39
CA PRO A 150 -14.38 -9.99 -15.35
C PRO A 150 -14.11 -11.24 -14.51
N ALA A 151 -12.92 -11.85 -14.65
CA ALA A 151 -12.52 -13.01 -13.86
C ALA A 151 -12.42 -12.68 -12.34
N LEU A 152 -11.87 -11.51 -12.01
CA LEU A 152 -11.79 -11.07 -10.62
C LEU A 152 -13.18 -10.78 -10.04
N ALA A 153 -14.08 -10.18 -10.82
CA ALA A 153 -15.48 -9.94 -10.43
C ALA A 153 -16.23 -11.25 -10.17
N GLU A 154 -15.99 -12.28 -10.99
CA GLU A 154 -16.56 -13.61 -10.78
C GLU A 154 -16.12 -14.21 -9.43
N LEU A 155 -14.84 -14.06 -9.03
CA LEU A 155 -14.35 -14.54 -7.72
C LEU A 155 -15.08 -13.84 -6.55
N ARG A 156 -15.36 -12.54 -6.67
CA ARG A 156 -16.16 -11.79 -5.69
C ARG A 156 -17.61 -12.30 -5.64
N ASP A 157 -18.23 -12.49 -6.80
CA ASP A 157 -19.61 -12.93 -6.91
C ASP A 157 -19.81 -14.36 -6.38
N GLN A 158 -18.79 -15.21 -6.50
CA GLN A 158 -18.72 -16.54 -5.90
C GLN A 158 -18.46 -16.49 -4.38
N GLY A 159 -18.15 -15.33 -3.81
CA GLY A 159 -17.83 -15.17 -2.39
C GLY A 159 -16.44 -15.66 -2.00
N MET A 160 -15.56 -15.91 -2.95
CA MET A 160 -14.17 -16.34 -2.69
C MET A 160 -13.32 -15.19 -2.12
N VAL A 161 -13.67 -13.95 -2.46
CA VAL A 161 -13.06 -12.72 -1.92
C VAL A 161 -14.17 -11.73 -1.55
N LYS A 162 -13.89 -10.82 -0.61
CA LYS A 162 -14.90 -9.85 -0.12
C LYS A 162 -14.94 -8.58 -0.95
N ALA A 163 -13.77 -8.13 -1.44
CA ALA A 163 -13.64 -6.93 -2.24
C ALA A 163 -12.53 -7.07 -3.30
N ILE A 164 -12.69 -6.35 -4.40
CA ILE A 164 -11.79 -6.40 -5.53
C ILE A 164 -11.43 -5.00 -6.03
N GLY A 165 -10.28 -4.90 -6.70
CA GLY A 165 -9.87 -3.65 -7.33
C GLY A 165 -8.50 -3.69 -7.97
N PHE A 166 -7.79 -2.56 -7.90
CA PHE A 166 -6.51 -2.36 -8.57
C PHE A 166 -5.49 -1.79 -7.60
N GLY A 167 -4.21 -2.18 -7.75
CA GLY A 167 -3.10 -1.66 -6.97
C GLY A 167 -1.95 -1.23 -7.87
N MET A 168 -1.64 0.08 -7.90
CA MET A 168 -0.56 0.65 -8.71
C MET A 168 -0.20 2.08 -8.27
N ASN A 169 0.78 2.67 -8.93
CA ASN A 169 1.22 4.07 -8.73
C ASN A 169 0.84 5.02 -9.87
N HIS A 170 -0.16 4.68 -10.70
CA HIS A 170 -0.70 5.52 -11.78
C HIS A 170 -2.13 5.92 -11.43
N SER A 171 -2.30 7.13 -10.85
CA SER A 171 -3.61 7.60 -10.37
C SER A 171 -4.60 7.84 -11.51
N ASP A 172 -4.14 8.32 -12.66
CA ASP A 172 -4.92 8.53 -13.86
C ASP A 172 -5.51 7.23 -14.44
N VAL A 173 -4.70 6.16 -14.44
CA VAL A 173 -5.16 4.83 -14.85
C VAL A 173 -6.18 4.27 -13.86
N LEU A 174 -5.91 4.40 -12.55
CA LEU A 174 -6.87 4.04 -11.51
C LEU A 174 -8.19 4.80 -11.66
N ALA A 175 -8.14 6.10 -11.92
CA ALA A 175 -9.33 6.93 -12.12
C ALA A 175 -10.18 6.43 -13.29
N ARG A 176 -9.56 6.09 -14.41
CA ARG A 176 -10.23 5.51 -15.58
C ARG A 176 -10.88 4.16 -15.23
N LEU A 177 -10.15 3.25 -14.59
CA LEU A 177 -10.66 1.94 -14.23
C LEU A 177 -11.83 2.03 -13.24
N VAL A 178 -11.77 2.93 -12.27
CA VAL A 178 -12.87 3.19 -11.31
C VAL A 178 -14.08 3.81 -12.01
N ALA A 179 -13.87 4.69 -13.02
CA ALA A 179 -14.97 5.26 -13.78
C ALA A 179 -15.73 4.20 -14.61
N ASP A 180 -15.00 3.26 -15.19
CA ASP A 180 -15.52 2.29 -16.18
C ASP A 180 -16.05 1.00 -15.55
N LEU A 181 -15.50 0.57 -14.39
CA LEU A 181 -15.71 -0.75 -13.80
C LEU A 181 -16.34 -0.67 -12.41
N ASP A 182 -16.87 -1.80 -11.92
CA ASP A 182 -17.44 -1.92 -10.58
C ASP A 182 -16.36 -2.28 -9.53
N VAL A 183 -15.54 -1.27 -9.20
CA VAL A 183 -14.37 -1.39 -8.33
C VAL A 183 -14.76 -1.07 -6.88
N ASP A 184 -14.51 -2.00 -5.96
CA ASP A 184 -14.80 -1.82 -4.53
C ASP A 184 -13.75 -0.94 -3.84
N VAL A 185 -12.47 -1.19 -4.14
CA VAL A 185 -11.33 -0.55 -3.47
C VAL A 185 -10.13 -0.44 -4.40
N VAL A 186 -9.38 0.64 -4.30
CA VAL A 186 -8.08 0.79 -4.98
C VAL A 186 -6.96 0.99 -3.97
N LEU A 187 -5.76 0.50 -4.32
CA LEU A 187 -4.51 0.79 -3.64
C LEU A 187 -3.71 1.74 -4.53
N CYS A 188 -3.65 3.02 -4.14
CA CYS A 188 -2.91 4.06 -4.83
C CYS A 188 -1.59 4.33 -4.11
N ALA A 189 -0.46 4.02 -4.74
CA ALA A 189 0.85 4.13 -4.11
C ALA A 189 1.55 5.44 -4.50
N GLY A 190 1.90 6.27 -3.49
CA GLY A 190 2.75 7.43 -3.64
C GLY A 190 2.16 8.63 -4.39
N ARG A 191 0.86 8.65 -4.72
CA ARG A 191 0.20 9.72 -5.49
C ARG A 191 -0.80 10.55 -4.68
N TRP A 192 -1.04 10.19 -3.42
CA TRP A 192 -1.78 10.97 -2.44
C TRP A 192 -1.03 10.97 -1.11
N THR A 193 -0.01 11.80 -1.02
CA THR A 193 0.89 11.91 0.13
C THR A 193 1.11 13.37 0.49
N LEU A 194 1.78 13.64 1.60
CA LEU A 194 2.14 15.00 2.00
C LEU A 194 2.97 15.72 0.92
N LEU A 195 3.79 14.98 0.14
CA LEU A 195 4.68 15.54 -0.88
C LEU A 195 4.05 15.51 -2.29
N GLU A 196 3.30 14.44 -2.63
CA GLU A 196 2.75 14.18 -3.95
C GLU A 196 1.22 14.09 -3.88
N ARG A 197 0.51 14.84 -4.73
CA ARG A 197 -0.95 15.01 -4.64
C ARG A 197 -1.69 14.86 -5.98
N THR A 198 -1.05 14.28 -6.99
CA THR A 198 -1.66 14.11 -8.32
C THR A 198 -2.98 13.36 -8.29
N ALA A 199 -3.16 12.41 -7.39
CA ALA A 199 -4.43 11.68 -7.25
C ALA A 199 -5.62 12.57 -6.83
N TYR A 200 -5.39 13.81 -6.36
CA TYR A 200 -6.45 14.74 -6.03
C TYR A 200 -7.21 15.23 -7.27
N ASP A 201 -6.51 15.40 -8.37
CA ASP A 201 -7.07 15.95 -9.60
C ASP A 201 -7.84 14.91 -10.43
N ASP A 202 -7.45 13.64 -10.33
CA ASP A 202 -7.98 12.57 -11.17
C ASP A 202 -8.74 11.49 -10.38
N LEU A 203 -8.09 10.77 -9.47
CA LEU A 203 -8.61 9.56 -8.83
C LEU A 203 -9.62 9.86 -7.72
N LEU A 204 -9.29 10.73 -6.78
CA LEU A 204 -10.10 10.92 -5.58
C LEU A 204 -11.52 11.41 -5.87
N PRO A 205 -11.75 12.37 -6.80
CA PRO A 205 -13.09 12.79 -7.16
C PRO A 205 -13.94 11.68 -7.81
N VAL A 206 -13.30 10.77 -8.55
CA VAL A 206 -14.00 9.62 -9.16
C VAL A 206 -14.35 8.59 -8.09
N CYS A 207 -13.43 8.28 -7.18
CA CYS A 207 -13.68 7.38 -6.06
C CYS A 207 -14.83 7.87 -5.17
N GLU A 208 -14.87 9.16 -4.86
CA GLU A 208 -15.95 9.74 -4.06
C GLU A 208 -17.32 9.57 -4.73
N ARG A 209 -17.42 9.91 -6.03
CA ARG A 209 -18.67 9.75 -6.79
C ARG A 209 -19.12 8.29 -6.93
N ARG A 210 -18.17 7.37 -7.06
CA ARG A 210 -18.45 5.93 -7.24
C ARG A 210 -18.62 5.18 -5.91
N GLY A 211 -18.23 5.80 -4.78
CA GLY A 211 -18.21 5.15 -3.47
C GLY A 211 -17.04 4.16 -3.30
N THR A 212 -16.09 4.14 -4.25
CA THR A 212 -14.89 3.30 -4.22
C THR A 212 -13.97 3.74 -3.08
N LYS A 213 -13.50 2.79 -2.27
CA LYS A 213 -12.58 3.08 -1.16
C LYS A 213 -11.15 3.20 -1.66
N VAL A 214 -10.37 4.05 -1.00
CA VAL A 214 -8.96 4.25 -1.35
C VAL A 214 -8.08 3.80 -0.19
N VAL A 215 -7.15 2.92 -0.48
CA VAL A 215 -6.01 2.58 0.37
C VAL A 215 -4.79 3.31 -0.19
N VAL A 216 -4.09 4.06 0.63
CA VAL A 216 -2.89 4.79 0.19
C VAL A 216 -1.65 4.02 0.63
N GLY A 217 -0.85 3.57 -0.35
CA GLY A 217 0.48 3.03 -0.13
C GLY A 217 1.57 4.07 -0.36
N GLY A 218 2.81 3.75 0.03
CA GLY A 218 3.96 4.60 -0.27
C GLY A 218 3.90 5.99 0.39
N VAL A 219 3.27 6.12 1.54
CA VAL A 219 3.02 7.40 2.25
C VAL A 219 4.28 8.17 2.59
N TYR A 220 5.43 7.49 2.65
CA TYR A 220 6.75 8.12 2.87
C TYR A 220 7.52 8.39 1.56
N ASN A 221 6.93 8.19 0.38
CA ASN A 221 7.57 8.40 -0.92
C ASN A 221 8.97 7.76 -0.98
N SER A 222 9.03 6.43 -0.95
CA SER A 222 10.28 5.63 -0.93
C SER A 222 11.22 5.96 0.24
N GLY A 223 10.70 6.53 1.33
CA GLY A 223 11.46 6.89 2.53
C GLY A 223 11.86 8.36 2.60
N LEU A 224 11.64 9.17 1.56
CA LEU A 224 12.00 10.60 1.56
C LEU A 224 11.35 11.37 2.71
N LEU A 225 10.07 11.12 3.00
CA LEU A 225 9.36 11.75 4.13
C LEU A 225 9.66 11.08 5.48
N ALA A 226 10.30 9.91 5.49
CA ALA A 226 10.74 9.26 6.72
C ALA A 226 12.06 9.83 7.23
N ASP A 227 13.01 10.09 6.32
CA ASP A 227 14.36 10.60 6.61
C ASP A 227 14.86 11.44 5.42
N PRO A 228 14.47 12.73 5.32
CA PRO A 228 14.88 13.60 4.23
C PRO A 228 16.37 13.95 4.37
N ARG A 229 17.21 13.35 3.52
CA ARG A 229 18.66 13.54 3.51
C ARG A 229 19.25 13.34 2.11
N PRO A 230 20.43 13.85 1.82
CA PRO A 230 21.12 13.54 0.57
C PRO A 230 21.23 12.03 0.33
N GLY A 231 20.88 11.60 -0.88
CA GLY A 231 20.85 10.18 -1.25
C GLY A 231 19.55 9.44 -0.85
N ALA A 232 18.55 10.12 -0.30
CA ALA A 232 17.21 9.54 -0.11
C ALA A 232 16.59 9.15 -1.46
N HIS A 233 15.62 8.22 -1.44
CA HIS A 233 14.95 7.74 -2.63
C HIS A 233 13.56 8.39 -2.79
N TYR A 234 13.15 8.50 -4.05
CA TYR A 234 11.79 8.84 -4.47
C TYR A 234 11.45 8.00 -5.72
N ASP A 235 10.26 7.40 -5.75
CA ASP A 235 9.82 6.50 -6.84
C ASP A 235 10.90 5.46 -7.23
N TYR A 236 11.51 4.82 -6.20
CA TYR A 236 12.56 3.80 -6.33
C TYR A 236 13.88 4.28 -6.94
N ALA A 237 14.04 5.56 -7.22
CA ALA A 237 15.26 6.19 -7.72
C ALA A 237 15.83 7.21 -6.72
N ALA A 238 16.97 7.83 -7.02
CA ALA A 238 17.47 8.93 -6.22
C ALA A 238 16.49 10.12 -6.25
N ALA A 239 16.18 10.69 -5.10
CA ALA A 239 15.26 11.81 -5.01
C ALA A 239 15.81 13.05 -5.76
N PRO A 240 15.00 13.71 -6.60
CA PRO A 240 15.34 15.03 -7.14
C PRO A 240 15.60 16.02 -6.02
N GLN A 241 16.59 16.92 -6.22
CA GLN A 241 16.99 17.89 -5.20
C GLN A 241 15.81 18.78 -4.76
N GLU A 242 14.97 19.19 -5.69
CA GLU A 242 13.78 20.00 -5.40
C GLU A 242 12.81 19.33 -4.42
N LEU A 243 12.59 18.01 -4.58
CA LEU A 243 11.73 17.24 -3.67
C LEU A 243 12.38 17.03 -2.31
N LEU A 244 13.70 16.86 -2.28
CA LEU A 244 14.45 16.80 -1.02
C LEU A 244 14.35 18.12 -0.26
N ASP A 245 14.60 19.25 -0.93
CA ASP A 245 14.53 20.59 -0.33
C ASP A 245 13.11 20.84 0.22
N ARG A 246 12.07 20.50 -0.55
CA ARG A 246 10.67 20.63 -0.10
C ARG A 246 10.38 19.75 1.12
N ALA A 247 10.88 18.52 1.16
CA ALA A 247 10.70 17.63 2.32
C ALA A 247 11.42 18.18 3.57
N LEU A 248 12.61 18.77 3.40
CA LEU A 248 13.35 19.45 4.48
C LEU A 248 12.60 20.68 5.00
N ASP A 249 12.05 21.50 4.11
CA ASP A 249 11.23 22.66 4.48
C ASP A 249 9.97 22.24 5.25
N MET A 250 9.28 21.18 4.79
CA MET A 250 8.16 20.60 5.51
C MET A 250 8.58 20.10 6.90
N ALA A 251 9.73 19.42 7.00
CA ALA A 251 10.25 18.95 8.29
C ALA A 251 10.54 20.10 9.26
N ALA A 252 11.10 21.22 8.75
CA ALA A 252 11.35 22.43 9.55
C ALA A 252 10.04 23.01 10.10
N VAL A 253 9.01 23.17 9.26
CA VAL A 253 7.69 23.66 9.69
C VAL A 253 7.07 22.72 10.72
N CYS A 254 7.03 21.43 10.47
CA CYS A 254 6.50 20.44 11.44
C CYS A 254 7.24 20.55 12.78
N GLY A 255 8.57 20.69 12.75
CA GLY A 255 9.42 20.81 13.95
C GLY A 255 9.08 22.03 14.82
N GLU A 256 8.64 23.16 14.24
CA GLU A 256 8.19 24.35 14.99
C GLU A 256 6.98 24.05 15.89
N PHE A 257 6.17 23.06 15.52
CA PHE A 257 5.02 22.59 16.30
C PHE A 257 5.29 21.32 17.11
N GLY A 258 6.55 20.87 17.16
CA GLY A 258 6.90 19.62 17.85
C GLY A 258 6.40 18.35 17.16
N VAL A 259 6.02 18.43 15.89
CA VAL A 259 5.48 17.29 15.10
C VAL A 259 6.59 16.66 14.27
N PRO A 260 6.85 15.35 14.39
CA PRO A 260 7.74 14.66 13.45
C PRO A 260 7.15 14.65 12.03
N LEU A 261 7.98 14.88 11.01
CA LEU A 261 7.52 14.83 9.60
C LEU A 261 6.81 13.52 9.26
N ARG A 262 7.28 12.41 9.80
CA ARG A 262 6.67 11.08 9.63
C ARG A 262 5.23 11.01 10.14
N ALA A 263 4.94 11.66 11.26
CA ALA A 263 3.58 11.74 11.80
C ALA A 263 2.66 12.52 10.85
N ALA A 264 3.11 13.66 10.35
CA ALA A 264 2.38 14.44 9.35
C ALA A 264 2.15 13.64 8.06
N ALA A 265 3.17 12.93 7.55
CA ALA A 265 3.07 12.10 6.35
C ALA A 265 2.06 10.95 6.50
N LEU A 266 1.99 10.31 7.66
CA LEU A 266 1.01 9.25 7.95
C LEU A 266 -0.41 9.77 8.08
N ARG A 267 -0.58 10.99 8.59
CA ARG A 267 -1.89 11.60 8.81
C ARG A 267 -2.48 12.20 7.55
N TYR A 268 -1.64 12.76 6.68
CA TYR A 268 -2.08 13.53 5.51
C TYR A 268 -3.05 12.79 4.57
N PRO A 269 -2.89 11.49 4.25
CA PRO A 269 -3.80 10.78 3.36
C PRO A 269 -5.27 10.86 3.77
N PHE A 270 -5.56 10.96 5.05
CA PHE A 270 -6.92 11.05 5.60
C PHE A 270 -7.56 12.43 5.48
N ALA A 271 -6.93 13.36 4.80
CA ALA A 271 -7.55 14.62 4.39
C ALA A 271 -8.72 14.42 3.42
N HIS A 272 -8.77 13.29 2.70
CA HIS A 272 -9.86 12.98 1.77
C HIS A 272 -10.75 11.84 2.29
N PRO A 273 -12.10 11.98 2.26
CA PRO A 273 -13.03 11.03 2.87
C PRO A 273 -13.07 9.64 2.21
N SER A 274 -12.66 9.54 0.93
CA SER A 274 -12.55 8.24 0.26
C SER A 274 -11.40 7.38 0.79
N VAL A 275 -10.40 7.98 1.49
CA VAL A 275 -9.24 7.25 2.02
C VAL A 275 -9.63 6.58 3.34
N VAL A 276 -9.57 5.26 3.35
CA VAL A 276 -9.95 4.44 4.50
C VAL A 276 -8.77 3.83 5.24
N SER A 277 -7.61 3.70 4.58
CA SER A 277 -6.41 3.11 5.20
C SER A 277 -5.14 3.66 4.56
N ALA A 278 -4.08 3.77 5.35
CA ALA A 278 -2.71 4.03 4.90
C ALA A 278 -1.85 2.79 5.17
N LEU A 279 -1.19 2.28 4.12
CA LEU A 279 -0.26 1.15 4.19
C LEU A 279 1.17 1.65 4.32
N VAL A 280 1.83 1.22 5.38
CA VAL A 280 3.24 1.56 5.66
C VAL A 280 4.09 0.32 5.66
N GLY A 281 5.17 0.34 4.89
CA GLY A 281 6.17 -0.72 4.92
C GLY A 281 6.99 -0.69 6.20
N ALA A 282 7.32 -1.88 6.72
CA ALA A 282 8.28 -2.04 7.81
C ALA A 282 9.11 -3.32 7.60
N ALA A 283 10.40 -3.23 7.91
CA ALA A 283 11.36 -4.33 7.83
C ALA A 283 11.86 -4.77 9.21
N SER A 284 11.31 -4.20 10.30
CA SER A 284 11.64 -4.56 11.67
C SER A 284 10.50 -4.24 12.64
N ALA A 285 10.47 -4.96 13.76
CA ALA A 285 9.53 -4.71 14.85
C ALA A 285 9.65 -3.29 15.42
N ALA A 286 10.85 -2.70 15.38
CA ALA A 286 11.08 -1.32 15.82
C ALA A 286 10.37 -0.32 14.89
N GLU A 287 10.47 -0.51 13.58
CA GLU A 287 9.78 0.32 12.58
C GLU A 287 8.24 0.22 12.72
N VAL A 288 7.69 -0.95 12.98
CA VAL A 288 6.24 -1.11 13.23
C VAL A 288 5.81 -0.30 14.44
N ARG A 289 6.52 -0.42 15.56
CA ARG A 289 6.21 0.34 16.78
C ARG A 289 6.36 1.85 16.58
N ASP A 290 7.40 2.27 15.86
CA ASP A 290 7.61 3.68 15.53
C ASP A 290 6.49 4.21 14.62
N ASN A 291 6.12 3.50 13.55
CA ASN A 291 5.02 3.89 12.68
C ASN A 291 3.69 4.01 13.44
N THR A 292 3.42 3.11 14.39
CA THR A 292 2.24 3.18 15.25
C THR A 292 2.28 4.42 16.14
N ALA A 293 3.41 4.71 16.79
CA ALA A 293 3.59 5.89 17.59
C ALA A 293 3.47 7.19 16.79
N MET A 294 4.01 7.22 15.57
CA MET A 294 3.87 8.36 14.65
C MET A 294 2.42 8.55 14.21
N PHE A 295 1.70 7.47 13.95
CA PHE A 295 0.27 7.55 13.58
C PHE A 295 -0.61 8.09 14.71
N ASP A 296 -0.29 7.77 15.96
CA ASP A 296 -1.00 8.23 17.15
C ASP A 296 -0.53 9.62 17.65
N HIS A 297 0.49 10.20 17.00
CA HIS A 297 1.01 11.51 17.38
C HIS A 297 -0.04 12.61 17.22
N ASP A 298 -0.17 13.48 18.21
CA ASP A 298 -1.08 14.62 18.14
C ASP A 298 -0.54 15.70 17.21
N ILE A 299 -1.37 16.16 16.27
CA ILE A 299 -0.99 17.13 15.26
C ILE A 299 -1.96 18.31 15.33
N PRO A 300 -1.50 19.49 15.77
CA PRO A 300 -2.37 20.67 15.84
C PRO A 300 -2.74 21.20 14.45
N ASP A 301 -3.99 21.63 14.27
CA ASP A 301 -4.49 22.20 13.01
C ASP A 301 -3.64 23.38 12.52
N ALA A 302 -3.06 24.15 13.47
CA ALA A 302 -2.17 25.28 13.16
C ALA A 302 -0.93 24.87 12.34
N MET A 303 -0.41 23.64 12.52
CA MET A 303 0.71 23.14 11.72
C MET A 303 0.32 23.01 10.25
N TRP A 304 -0.88 22.48 9.95
CA TRP A 304 -1.36 22.33 8.58
C TRP A 304 -1.54 23.69 7.91
N HIS A 305 -2.09 24.67 8.63
CA HIS A 305 -2.21 26.05 8.12
C HIS A 305 -0.85 26.70 7.86
N ALA A 306 0.14 26.47 8.73
CA ALA A 306 1.49 26.97 8.51
C ALA A 306 2.16 26.39 7.26
N LEU A 307 1.93 25.11 6.94
CA LEU A 307 2.39 24.51 5.69
C LEU A 307 1.76 25.18 4.45
N VAL A 308 0.47 25.53 4.51
CA VAL A 308 -0.22 26.26 3.44
C VAL A 308 0.32 27.70 3.32
N GLU A 309 0.44 28.43 4.41
CA GLU A 309 0.94 29.81 4.44
C GLU A 309 2.36 29.93 3.87
N ARG A 310 3.19 28.89 4.01
CA ARG A 310 4.54 28.83 3.45
C ARG A 310 4.61 28.27 2.02
N GLY A 311 3.45 27.98 1.40
CA GLY A 311 3.38 27.46 0.03
C GLY A 311 3.87 26.01 -0.12
N LEU A 312 3.97 25.26 0.98
CA LEU A 312 4.36 23.84 0.98
C LEU A 312 3.16 22.93 0.72
N LEU A 313 1.95 23.37 1.06
CA LEU A 313 0.68 22.76 0.67
C LEU A 313 -0.16 23.77 -0.14
N ASP A 314 -0.92 23.26 -1.09
CA ASP A 314 -1.85 24.06 -1.88
C ASP A 314 -3.10 24.41 -1.04
N PRO A 315 -3.55 25.67 -1.01
CA PRO A 315 -4.72 26.08 -0.25
C PRO A 315 -6.04 25.44 -0.73
N ASP A 316 -6.10 24.98 -1.97
CA ASP A 316 -7.29 24.37 -2.57
C ASP A 316 -7.39 22.85 -2.28
N VAL A 317 -6.36 22.26 -1.67
CA VAL A 317 -6.34 20.84 -1.32
C VAL A 317 -6.79 20.63 0.13
N PRO A 318 -7.62 19.61 0.42
CA PRO A 318 -8.13 19.39 1.77
C PRO A 318 -7.01 19.09 2.77
N LEU A 319 -7.20 19.54 4.01
CA LEU A 319 -6.28 19.30 5.13
C LEU A 319 -6.89 18.28 6.11
N PRO A 320 -6.09 17.44 6.76
CA PRO A 320 -6.56 16.46 7.74
C PRO A 320 -6.76 17.12 9.12
N LEU A 321 -7.68 18.10 9.18
CA LEU A 321 -8.01 18.82 10.40
C LEU A 321 -8.77 17.93 11.38
N ALA A 322 -8.65 18.22 12.68
CA ALA A 322 -9.26 17.43 13.74
C ALA A 322 -10.77 17.22 13.54
N ALA A 323 -11.51 18.27 13.12
CA ALA A 323 -12.93 18.20 12.84
C ALA A 323 -13.26 17.28 11.65
N SER A 324 -12.43 17.27 10.60
CA SER A 324 -12.62 16.41 9.41
C SER A 324 -12.34 14.94 9.72
N LEU A 325 -11.40 14.66 10.60
CA LEU A 325 -11.03 13.30 11.01
C LEU A 325 -12.10 12.66 11.90
N ALA A 326 -12.73 13.44 12.78
CA ALA A 326 -13.80 12.96 13.65
C ALA A 326 -15.11 12.64 12.89
N ALA A 327 -15.35 13.26 11.74
CA ALA A 327 -16.52 13.01 10.90
C ALA A 327 -16.41 11.70 10.09
N GLY A 328 -15.23 11.09 10.00
CA GLY A 328 -14.95 9.85 9.26
C GLY A 328 -14.85 8.59 10.13
N GLU A 329 -14.99 8.71 11.45
CA GLU A 329 -15.12 7.62 12.42
C GLU A 329 -16.60 7.23 12.62
#